data_6a621e7455a95d23d796a8d867f2685d
#
_entry.id   6a621e7455a95d23d796a8d867f2685d
#
_cell.length_a   1.000
_cell.length_b   1.000
_cell.length_c   1.000
_cell.angle_alpha   90.00
_cell.angle_beta   90.00
_cell.angle_gamma   90.00
#
_symmetry.space_group_name_H-M   'P 1'
#
loop_
_entity.id
_entity.type
_entity.pdbx_description
1 polymer ?
#
loop_
_entity_poly.entity_id
_entity_poly.type
_entity_poly.pdbx_seq_one_letter_code
_entity_poly.pdbx_strand_id
1 'polypeptide(L)'
;MLKKLFCLIFLTQILIPTFTKAQDISLYTQVNGRYDFTFIGNTLNPSENTNFSPTFLFTESSATLNLTPEDRIERAYLYWAGSGLGDTNVKLNGVDIVPDRLSNVTGTFSNFTYFSAFKDITTQVQSYGNGTYTLSDFDINNLVSTYASNATQFAGWAILVVYENPNLTLNQINIYQGL
;
A
#
# COMPACT_ATOMS: atom_id res chain seq x y z
N MET A 1 -21.51 29.04 -45.99
CA MET A 1 -20.96 27.69 -45.80
C MET A 1 -19.96 27.62 -44.61
N LEU A 2 -19.08 28.58 -44.44
CA LEU A 2 -18.04 28.56 -43.39
C LEU A 2 -18.58 28.51 -41.96
N LYS A 3 -19.66 29.24 -41.60
CA LYS A 3 -20.27 29.27 -40.27
C LYS A 3 -20.89 27.92 -39.84
N LYS A 4 -21.42 27.14 -40.82
CA LYS A 4 -21.97 25.80 -40.51
C LYS A 4 -20.87 24.76 -40.32
N LEU A 5 -19.72 24.91 -40.97
CA LEU A 5 -18.57 24.05 -40.81
C LEU A 5 -17.90 24.26 -39.43
N PHE A 6 -17.85 25.52 -38.92
CA PHE A 6 -17.30 25.84 -37.61
C PHE A 6 -18.16 25.27 -36.48
N CYS A 7 -19.48 25.26 -36.61
CA CYS A 7 -20.39 24.65 -35.64
C CYS A 7 -20.24 23.11 -35.60
N LEU A 8 -19.96 22.47 -36.71
CA LEU A 8 -19.79 21.02 -36.79
C LEU A 8 -18.47 20.57 -36.14
N ILE A 9 -17.39 21.36 -36.32
CA ILE A 9 -16.09 21.08 -35.65
C ILE A 9 -16.17 21.29 -34.13
N PHE A 10 -16.96 22.25 -33.65
CA PHE A 10 -17.16 22.49 -32.22
C PHE A 10 -18.01 21.39 -31.55
N LEU A 11 -18.97 20.82 -32.31
CA LEU A 11 -19.82 19.73 -31.80
C LEU A 11 -19.08 18.39 -31.71
N THR A 12 -18.05 18.17 -32.56
CA THR A 12 -17.25 16.93 -32.52
C THR A 12 -16.21 16.93 -31.40
N GLN A 13 -15.82 18.08 -30.87
CA GLN A 13 -14.91 18.15 -29.70
C GLN A 13 -15.57 17.79 -28.36
N ILE A 14 -16.92 17.88 -28.30
CA ILE A 14 -17.67 17.53 -27.06
C ILE A 14 -17.87 16.01 -26.93
N LEU A 15 -17.59 15.23 -27.96
CA LEU A 15 -17.82 13.78 -28.01
C LEU A 15 -16.56 12.93 -27.93
N ILE A 16 -15.41 13.51 -27.52
CA ILE A 16 -14.24 12.69 -27.20
C ILE A 16 -14.46 12.14 -25.79
N PRO A 17 -14.81 10.85 -25.65
CA PRO A 17 -14.88 10.26 -24.33
C PRO A 17 -13.47 10.33 -23.74
N THR A 18 -13.30 11.10 -22.67
CA THR A 18 -12.13 10.96 -21.81
C THR A 18 -12.23 9.59 -21.16
N PHE A 19 -11.50 8.62 -21.70
CA PHE A 19 -11.32 7.35 -21.01
C PHE A 19 -10.54 7.64 -19.72
N THR A 20 -11.25 7.83 -18.63
CA THR A 20 -10.65 7.69 -17.31
C THR A 20 -10.22 6.23 -17.21
N LYS A 21 -8.93 5.97 -17.24
CA LYS A 21 -8.42 4.65 -16.86
C LYS A 21 -8.78 4.46 -15.40
N ALA A 22 -9.84 3.70 -15.14
CA ALA A 22 -9.98 3.06 -13.85
C ALA A 22 -8.77 2.14 -13.71
N GLN A 23 -8.05 2.24 -12.63
CA GLN A 23 -6.97 1.33 -12.33
C GLN A 23 -7.60 -0.03 -12.00
N ASP A 24 -7.26 -1.05 -12.80
CA ASP A 24 -7.90 -2.36 -12.67
C ASP A 24 -7.39 -3.07 -11.42
N ILE A 25 -8.29 -3.29 -10.47
CA ILE A 25 -8.03 -4.25 -9.38
C ILE A 25 -8.09 -5.65 -10.01
N SER A 26 -6.99 -6.37 -9.95
CA SER A 26 -6.87 -7.70 -10.53
C SER A 26 -6.50 -8.75 -9.48
N LEU A 27 -6.89 -10.00 -9.74
CA LEU A 27 -6.47 -11.12 -8.91
C LEU A 27 -4.96 -11.29 -9.03
N TYR A 28 -4.25 -11.11 -7.92
CA TYR A 28 -2.80 -11.28 -7.84
C TYR A 28 -2.42 -12.74 -7.56
N THR A 29 -3.07 -13.34 -6.57
CA THR A 29 -2.86 -14.75 -6.23
C THR A 29 -4.09 -15.36 -5.58
N GLN A 30 -4.18 -16.67 -5.67
CA GLN A 30 -5.23 -17.49 -5.07
C GLN A 30 -4.60 -18.70 -4.43
N VAL A 31 -5.03 -19.03 -3.21
CA VAL A 31 -4.70 -20.29 -2.55
C VAL A 31 -5.99 -21.03 -2.18
N ASN A 32 -5.97 -22.36 -2.34
CA ASN A 32 -7.10 -23.24 -2.04
C ASN A 32 -6.63 -24.34 -1.12
N GLY A 33 -7.29 -24.53 0.01
CA GLY A 33 -6.91 -25.55 0.98
C GLY A 33 -7.29 -25.15 2.40
N ARG A 34 -6.46 -25.58 3.34
CA ARG A 34 -6.64 -25.29 4.78
C ARG A 34 -5.78 -24.08 5.15
N TYR A 35 -6.15 -22.92 4.63
CA TYR A 35 -5.41 -21.68 4.78
C TYR A 35 -6.18 -20.66 5.61
N ASP A 36 -5.45 -19.80 6.28
CA ASP A 36 -5.96 -18.55 6.86
C ASP A 36 -4.91 -17.45 6.71
N PHE A 37 -5.22 -16.26 7.13
CA PHE A 37 -4.31 -15.14 7.02
C PHE A 37 -4.35 -14.26 8.27
N THR A 38 -3.28 -13.54 8.48
CA THR A 38 -3.18 -12.48 9.49
C THR A 38 -2.48 -11.27 8.92
N PHE A 39 -2.72 -10.11 9.55
CA PHE A 39 -1.99 -8.89 9.29
C PHE A 39 -1.20 -8.51 10.53
N ILE A 40 0.04 -8.09 10.30
CA ILE A 40 0.82 -7.33 11.27
C ILE A 40 1.25 -6.03 10.61
N GLY A 41 1.46 -4.98 11.39
CA GLY A 41 1.88 -3.69 10.84
C GLY A 41 1.72 -2.59 11.86
N ASN A 42 2.13 -1.39 11.47
CA ASN A 42 2.04 -0.23 12.34
C ASN A 42 2.01 1.06 11.52
N THR A 43 1.56 2.12 12.18
CA THR A 43 1.67 3.49 11.68
C THR A 43 3.03 4.09 12.05
N LEU A 44 3.45 5.08 11.30
CA LEU A 44 4.57 5.97 11.64
C LEU A 44 4.07 7.32 12.19
N ASN A 45 2.75 7.51 12.26
CA ASN A 45 2.17 8.69 12.88
C ASN A 45 2.31 8.61 14.41
N PRO A 46 2.92 9.59 15.08
CA PRO A 46 3.05 9.62 16.54
C PRO A 46 1.72 9.86 17.26
N SER A 47 0.73 10.42 16.56
CA SER A 47 -0.61 10.69 17.06
C SER A 47 -1.62 10.76 15.92
N GLU A 48 -2.90 10.85 16.25
CA GLU A 48 -3.97 11.07 15.29
C GLU A 48 -3.77 12.40 14.50
N ASN A 49 -4.12 12.37 13.22
CA ASN A 49 -4.00 13.54 12.35
C ASN A 49 -5.06 14.59 12.72
N THR A 50 -4.56 15.79 12.98
CA THR A 50 -5.36 17.01 13.07
C THR A 50 -4.70 18.09 12.23
N ASN A 51 -5.37 19.26 12.03
CA ASN A 51 -4.77 20.37 11.32
C ASN A 51 -3.45 20.76 11.99
N PHE A 52 -2.35 20.72 11.22
CA PHE A 52 -1.00 21.01 11.65
C PHE A 52 -0.40 20.07 12.73
N SER A 53 -1.01 18.92 12.97
CA SER A 53 -0.49 17.91 13.91
C SER A 53 -0.75 16.49 13.39
N PRO A 54 0.21 15.54 13.52
CA PRO A 54 1.58 15.73 14.02
C PRO A 54 2.46 16.54 13.05
N THR A 55 3.54 17.13 13.57
CA THR A 55 4.52 17.90 12.79
C THR A 55 5.70 17.08 12.29
N PHE A 56 5.74 15.80 12.64
CA PHE A 56 6.72 14.83 12.17
C PHE A 56 6.11 13.44 12.12
N LEU A 57 6.76 12.54 11.41
CA LEU A 57 6.47 11.10 11.39
C LEU A 57 7.70 10.35 11.91
N PHE A 58 7.48 9.22 12.58
CA PHE A 58 8.58 8.30 12.88
C PHE A 58 9.16 7.76 11.58
N THR A 59 10.44 7.40 11.58
CA THR A 59 11.11 6.77 10.45
C THR A 59 11.16 5.25 10.57
N GLU A 60 10.67 4.74 11.69
CA GLU A 60 10.55 3.29 11.94
C GLU A 60 9.39 2.99 12.88
N SER A 61 8.86 1.78 12.76
CA SER A 61 7.94 1.20 13.73
C SER A 61 7.95 -0.33 13.62
N SER A 62 7.43 -1.00 14.65
CA SER A 62 7.49 -2.45 14.77
C SER A 62 6.13 -3.06 15.02
N ALA A 63 5.97 -4.32 14.60
CA ALA A 63 4.82 -5.17 14.91
C ALA A 63 5.29 -6.62 15.08
N THR A 64 4.51 -7.45 15.80
CA THR A 64 4.92 -8.81 16.14
C THR A 64 4.03 -9.83 15.46
N LEU A 65 4.63 -10.79 14.75
CA LEU A 65 3.97 -11.97 14.22
C LEU A 65 3.98 -13.09 15.26
N ASN A 66 2.81 -13.63 15.56
CA ASN A 66 2.62 -14.78 16.46
C ASN A 66 1.71 -15.81 15.80
N LEU A 67 2.28 -16.79 15.14
CA LEU A 67 1.60 -17.94 14.60
C LEU A 67 1.73 -19.13 15.58
N THR A 68 0.78 -20.07 15.53
CA THR A 68 0.85 -21.30 16.29
C THR A 68 1.88 -22.27 15.69
N PRO A 69 2.34 -23.30 16.44
CA PRO A 69 3.30 -24.28 15.89
C PRO A 69 2.78 -25.06 14.69
N GLU A 70 1.47 -25.16 14.55
CA GLU A 70 0.80 -25.88 13.44
C GLU A 70 0.67 -25.02 12.17
N ASP A 71 0.88 -23.71 12.29
CA ASP A 71 0.78 -22.77 11.16
C ASP A 71 2.07 -22.78 10.36
N ARG A 72 1.96 -22.97 9.06
CA ARG A 72 3.07 -22.93 8.12
C ARG A 72 2.88 -21.77 7.16
N ILE A 73 3.80 -20.82 7.17
CA ILE A 73 3.77 -19.66 6.30
C ILE A 73 3.84 -20.09 4.84
N GLU A 74 2.82 -19.75 4.07
CA GLU A 74 2.72 -20.03 2.63
C GLU A 74 3.08 -18.82 1.79
N ARG A 75 2.58 -17.63 2.16
CA ARG A 75 2.87 -16.34 1.48
C ARG A 75 3.02 -15.23 2.49
N ALA A 76 3.83 -14.25 2.16
CA ALA A 76 3.91 -13.01 2.92
C ALA A 76 4.17 -11.81 2.00
N TYR A 77 3.41 -10.75 2.20
CA TYR A 77 3.43 -9.56 1.35
C TYR A 77 3.54 -8.30 2.19
N LEU A 78 4.55 -7.50 1.92
CA LEU A 78 4.74 -6.20 2.53
C LEU A 78 4.06 -5.12 1.70
N TYR A 79 3.30 -4.30 2.37
CA TYR A 79 2.71 -3.07 1.85
C TYR A 79 3.18 -1.90 2.71
N TRP A 80 3.58 -0.81 2.07
CA TRP A 80 3.79 0.45 2.78
C TRP A 80 3.24 1.60 1.95
N ALA A 81 2.75 2.61 2.64
CA ALA A 81 2.06 3.71 1.99
C ALA A 81 2.26 5.00 2.79
N GLY A 82 2.11 6.13 2.12
CA GLY A 82 2.24 7.42 2.76
C GLY A 82 1.96 8.60 1.83
N SER A 83 2.15 9.78 2.38
CA SER A 83 2.04 11.02 1.66
C SER A 83 3.21 11.22 0.70
N GLY A 84 2.96 11.84 -0.45
CA GLY A 84 3.96 12.15 -1.47
C GLY A 84 4.11 11.08 -2.55
N LEU A 85 5.24 11.11 -3.23
CA LEU A 85 5.55 10.22 -4.35
C LEU A 85 6.13 8.87 -3.92
N GLY A 86 6.44 8.71 -2.64
CA GLY A 86 6.96 7.48 -2.05
C GLY A 86 8.40 7.57 -1.61
N ASP A 87 8.71 6.77 -0.58
CA ASP A 87 10.06 6.40 -0.21
C ASP A 87 10.25 4.92 -0.52
N THR A 88 11.19 4.62 -1.39
CA THR A 88 11.53 3.27 -1.83
C THR A 88 12.79 2.71 -1.15
N ASN A 89 13.41 3.49 -0.26
CA ASN A 89 14.65 3.11 0.43
C ASN A 89 14.36 2.63 1.85
N VAL A 90 13.44 1.68 1.99
CA VAL A 90 13.04 1.15 3.29
C VAL A 90 13.78 -0.15 3.61
N LYS A 91 13.85 -0.49 4.91
CA LYS A 91 14.38 -1.77 5.37
C LYS A 91 13.36 -2.54 6.19
N LEU A 92 13.36 -3.85 6.05
CA LEU A 92 12.63 -4.75 6.94
C LEU A 92 13.63 -5.60 7.74
N ASN A 93 13.63 -5.44 9.06
CA ASN A 93 14.62 -6.06 9.96
C ASN A 93 16.07 -5.82 9.50
N GLY A 94 16.38 -4.59 9.06
CA GLY A 94 17.70 -4.17 8.60
C GLY A 94 18.07 -4.62 7.18
N VAL A 95 17.20 -5.35 6.48
CA VAL A 95 17.42 -5.79 5.07
C VAL A 95 16.76 -4.79 4.13
N ASP A 96 17.50 -4.31 3.15
CA ASP A 96 17.01 -3.39 2.12
C ASP A 96 15.84 -4.01 1.34
N ILE A 97 14.78 -3.25 1.16
CA ILE A 97 13.58 -3.64 0.42
C ILE A 97 13.46 -2.78 -0.83
N VAL A 98 13.43 -3.43 -1.98
CA VAL A 98 13.08 -2.80 -3.25
C VAL A 98 11.66 -3.21 -3.63
N PRO A 99 10.73 -2.27 -3.84
CA PRO A 99 9.35 -2.61 -4.16
C PRO A 99 9.25 -3.31 -5.53
N ASP A 100 8.38 -4.33 -5.61
CA ASP A 100 8.01 -4.95 -6.89
C ASP A 100 7.02 -4.06 -7.66
N ARG A 101 6.27 -3.25 -6.93
CA ARG A 101 5.34 -2.27 -7.49
C ARG A 101 5.26 -1.03 -6.61
N LEU A 102 5.26 0.12 -7.28
CA LEU A 102 4.99 1.44 -6.70
C LEU A 102 3.85 2.07 -7.48
N SER A 103 2.82 2.51 -6.80
CA SER A 103 1.69 3.22 -7.37
C SER A 103 1.50 4.57 -6.70
N ASN A 104 1.06 5.55 -7.47
CA ASN A 104 0.80 6.90 -6.99
C ASN A 104 -0.61 7.32 -7.40
N VAL A 105 -1.31 7.96 -6.48
CA VAL A 105 -2.62 8.56 -6.71
C VAL A 105 -2.56 10.04 -6.33
N THR A 106 -3.00 10.90 -7.22
CA THR A 106 -3.13 12.35 -6.95
C THR A 106 -4.60 12.70 -6.83
N GLY A 107 -4.96 13.32 -5.70
CA GLY A 107 -6.34 13.75 -5.45
C GLY A 107 -6.79 14.82 -6.43
N THR A 108 -7.96 14.61 -7.04
CA THR A 108 -8.52 15.50 -8.09
C THR A 108 -8.76 16.93 -7.59
N PHE A 109 -9.07 17.10 -6.30
CA PHE A 109 -9.43 18.40 -5.72
C PHE A 109 -8.31 19.04 -4.88
N SER A 110 -7.39 18.23 -4.33
CA SER A 110 -6.35 18.70 -3.41
C SER A 110 -4.98 18.85 -4.04
N ASN A 111 -4.73 18.24 -5.20
CA ASN A 111 -3.42 18.06 -5.82
C ASN A 111 -2.39 17.35 -4.92
N PHE A 112 -2.83 16.76 -3.80
CA PHE A 112 -1.96 15.94 -2.97
C PHE A 112 -1.79 14.57 -3.59
N THR A 113 -0.55 14.10 -3.61
CA THR A 113 -0.18 12.78 -4.11
C THR A 113 0.05 11.85 -2.92
N TYR A 114 -0.38 10.61 -3.07
CA TYR A 114 -0.14 9.53 -2.11
C TYR A 114 0.44 8.34 -2.85
N PHE A 115 1.26 7.57 -2.17
CA PHE A 115 1.84 6.37 -2.76
C PHE A 115 1.43 5.11 -1.99
N SER A 116 1.51 4.00 -2.69
CA SER A 116 1.45 2.65 -2.13
C SER A 116 2.50 1.79 -2.80
N ALA A 117 3.30 1.11 -2.01
CA ALA A 117 4.35 0.20 -2.46
C ALA A 117 4.06 -1.22 -1.99
N PHE A 118 4.53 -2.20 -2.76
CA PHE A 118 4.31 -3.62 -2.54
C PHE A 118 5.58 -4.41 -2.77
N LYS A 119 5.81 -5.44 -1.92
CA LYS A 119 6.90 -6.41 -2.08
C LYS A 119 6.44 -7.79 -1.66
N ASP A 120 6.72 -8.82 -2.48
CA ASP A 120 6.68 -10.20 -2.02
C ASP A 120 7.91 -10.47 -1.14
N ILE A 121 7.66 -10.80 0.13
CA ILE A 121 8.67 -11.08 1.14
C ILE A 121 8.54 -12.50 1.71
N THR A 122 7.87 -13.38 0.98
CA THR A 122 7.54 -14.75 1.43
C THR A 122 8.78 -15.47 1.96
N THR A 123 9.86 -15.52 1.18
CA THR A 123 11.10 -16.20 1.60
C THR A 123 11.71 -15.61 2.87
N GLN A 124 11.69 -14.27 3.00
CA GLN A 124 12.22 -13.59 4.17
C GLN A 124 11.41 -13.94 5.43
N VAL A 125 10.06 -13.91 5.32
CA VAL A 125 9.17 -14.21 6.47
C VAL A 125 9.19 -15.70 6.80
N GLN A 126 9.26 -16.60 5.82
CA GLN A 126 9.46 -18.03 6.05
C GLN A 126 10.76 -18.34 6.79
N SER A 127 11.83 -17.62 6.47
CA SER A 127 13.13 -17.78 7.14
C SER A 127 13.17 -17.21 8.55
N TYR A 128 12.51 -16.08 8.80
CA TYR A 128 12.51 -15.40 10.09
C TYR A 128 11.45 -15.98 11.06
N GLY A 129 10.27 -16.32 10.55
CA GLY A 129 9.16 -16.88 11.33
C GLY A 129 8.50 -15.88 12.27
N ASN A 130 8.05 -16.40 13.43
CA ASN A 130 7.49 -15.57 14.50
C ASN A 130 8.53 -14.63 15.07
N GLY A 131 8.10 -13.44 15.46
CA GLY A 131 8.96 -12.43 16.06
C GLY A 131 8.57 -11.01 15.70
N THR A 132 9.42 -10.08 16.11
CA THR A 132 9.20 -8.65 15.84
C THR A 132 9.75 -8.29 14.48
N TYR A 133 8.90 -7.71 13.66
CA TYR A 133 9.24 -7.09 12.38
C TYR A 133 9.30 -5.59 12.55
N THR A 134 10.38 -4.98 12.11
CA THR A 134 10.59 -3.52 12.13
C THR A 134 10.79 -3.04 10.71
N LEU A 135 9.90 -2.15 10.25
CA LEU A 135 10.13 -1.37 9.04
C LEU A 135 10.86 -0.09 9.45
N SER A 136 11.99 0.19 8.81
CA SER A 136 12.84 1.35 9.11
C SER A 136 13.32 2.06 7.83
N ASP A 137 14.00 3.18 8.00
CA ASP A 137 14.48 4.05 6.94
C ASP A 137 13.35 4.61 6.04
N PHE A 138 12.10 4.63 6.53
CA PHE A 138 10.97 5.20 5.84
C PHE A 138 10.82 6.68 6.24
N ASP A 139 11.39 7.59 5.44
CA ASP A 139 11.42 9.02 5.77
C ASP A 139 10.75 9.88 4.69
N ILE A 140 9.61 10.46 5.05
CA ILE A 140 8.88 11.45 4.27
C ILE A 140 8.66 12.76 5.06
N ASN A 141 9.49 13.03 6.06
CA ASN A 141 9.34 14.19 6.94
C ASN A 141 9.45 15.53 6.21
N ASN A 142 10.16 15.58 5.09
CA ASN A 142 10.24 16.76 4.23
C ASN A 142 8.88 17.20 3.64
N LEU A 143 7.88 16.33 3.65
CA LEU A 143 6.54 16.55 3.11
C LEU A 143 5.50 16.87 4.19
N VAL A 144 5.78 16.57 5.48
CA VAL A 144 4.80 16.66 6.56
C VAL A 144 4.17 18.06 6.64
N SER A 145 4.96 19.13 6.57
CA SER A 145 4.43 20.50 6.65
C SER A 145 3.42 20.83 5.54
N THR A 146 3.61 20.28 4.34
CA THR A 146 2.71 20.48 3.20
C THR A 146 1.36 19.79 3.42
N TYR A 147 1.38 18.56 3.94
CA TYR A 147 0.19 17.74 4.14
C TYR A 147 -0.54 18.03 5.46
N ALA A 148 0.18 18.54 6.46
CA ALA A 148 -0.35 18.83 7.79
C ALA A 148 -1.47 19.89 7.79
N SER A 149 -1.44 20.82 6.84
CA SER A 149 -2.49 21.85 6.71
C SER A 149 -3.90 21.29 6.49
N ASN A 150 -4.00 20.06 5.98
CA ASN A 150 -5.26 19.36 5.71
C ASN A 150 -5.41 18.07 6.54
N ALA A 151 -4.55 17.86 7.56
CA ALA A 151 -4.55 16.64 8.37
C ALA A 151 -4.43 15.36 7.52
N THR A 152 -3.59 15.38 6.48
CA THR A 152 -3.46 14.27 5.50
C THR A 152 -2.05 13.69 5.44
N GLN A 153 -1.15 14.11 6.35
CA GLN A 153 0.16 13.51 6.51
C GLN A 153 0.03 12.12 7.13
N PHE A 154 0.56 11.11 6.47
CA PHE A 154 0.63 9.77 7.04
C PHE A 154 1.75 8.95 6.44
N ALA A 155 2.21 7.96 7.20
CA ALA A 155 3.00 6.84 6.75
C ALA A 155 2.64 5.62 7.59
N GLY A 156 2.70 4.45 6.96
CA GLY A 156 2.43 3.19 7.65
C GLY A 156 2.72 2.00 6.77
N TRP A 157 2.73 0.82 7.38
CA TRP A 157 3.02 -0.43 6.70
C TRP A 157 2.23 -1.59 7.30
N ALA A 158 2.09 -2.64 6.50
CA ALA A 158 1.51 -3.91 6.94
C ALA A 158 2.17 -5.08 6.20
N ILE A 159 2.26 -6.22 6.88
CA ILE A 159 2.56 -7.51 6.27
C ILE A 159 1.31 -8.37 6.33
N LEU A 160 0.81 -8.77 5.17
CA LEU A 160 -0.16 -9.85 5.05
C LEU A 160 0.60 -11.17 5.06
N VAL A 161 0.29 -12.06 6.00
CA VAL A 161 0.83 -13.42 6.08
C VAL A 161 -0.29 -14.40 5.85
N VAL A 162 -0.18 -15.22 4.80
CA VAL A 162 -1.06 -16.37 4.53
C VAL A 162 -0.36 -17.61 5.04
N TYR A 163 -1.05 -18.43 5.84
CA TYR A 163 -0.52 -19.65 6.41
C TYR A 163 -1.45 -20.83 6.23
N GLU A 164 -0.88 -22.01 6.11
CA GLU A 164 -1.56 -23.29 6.10
C GLU A 164 -1.60 -23.87 7.52
N ASN A 165 -2.73 -24.46 7.89
CA ASN A 165 -2.86 -25.22 9.13
C ASN A 165 -3.80 -26.41 8.93
N PRO A 166 -3.38 -27.66 9.22
CA PRO A 166 -4.19 -28.85 8.99
C PRO A 166 -5.51 -28.90 9.78
N ASN A 167 -5.63 -28.10 10.83
CA ASN A 167 -6.82 -28.02 11.67
C ASN A 167 -7.89 -27.06 11.15
N LEU A 168 -7.56 -26.23 10.15
CA LEU A 168 -8.52 -25.32 9.52
C LEU A 168 -9.50 -26.04 8.61
N THR A 169 -10.63 -25.41 8.36
CA THR A 169 -11.57 -25.84 7.32
C THR A 169 -11.00 -25.53 5.92
N LEU A 170 -11.45 -26.29 4.93
CA LEU A 170 -11.12 -25.99 3.53
C LEU A 170 -11.75 -24.65 3.14
N ASN A 171 -10.95 -23.79 2.54
CA ASN A 171 -11.37 -22.48 2.05
C ASN A 171 -10.59 -22.06 0.80
N GLN A 172 -10.91 -20.88 0.31
CA GLN A 172 -10.22 -20.19 -0.77
C GLN A 172 -9.90 -18.79 -0.33
N ILE A 173 -8.63 -18.40 -0.44
CA ILE A 173 -8.17 -17.02 -0.20
C ILE A 173 -7.79 -16.41 -1.55
N ASN A 174 -8.45 -15.31 -1.90
CA ASN A 174 -8.15 -14.53 -3.09
C ASN A 174 -7.52 -13.20 -2.67
N ILE A 175 -6.34 -12.90 -3.19
CA ILE A 175 -5.66 -11.63 -2.97
C ILE A 175 -5.74 -10.82 -4.24
N TYR A 176 -6.43 -9.70 -4.16
CA TYR A 176 -6.56 -8.74 -5.25
C TYR A 176 -5.62 -7.56 -5.01
N GLN A 177 -5.06 -7.05 -6.07
CA GLN A 177 -4.17 -5.91 -6.04
C GLN A 177 -4.49 -4.96 -7.20
N GLY A 178 -4.33 -3.68 -6.95
CA GLY A 178 -4.56 -2.59 -7.88
C GLY A 178 -4.74 -1.29 -7.14
N LEU A 179 -4.65 -0.17 -7.84
CA LEU A 179 -5.03 1.17 -7.42
C LEU A 179 -5.72 1.88 -8.56
#